data_9a5980b8050012765d60c663f40c9e05
#
_entry.id   9a5980b8050012765d60c663f40c9e05
#
_cell.length_a   1.000
_cell.length_b   1.000
_cell.length_c   1.000
_cell.angle_alpha   90.00
_cell.angle_beta   90.00
_cell.angle_gamma   90.00
#
_symmetry.space_group_name_H-M   'P 1'
#
loop_
_entity.id
_entity.type
_entity.pdbx_description
1 polymer ?
#
loop_
_entity_poly.entity_id
_entity_poly.type
_entity_poly.pdbx_seq_one_letter_code
_entity_poly.pdbx_strand_id
1 'polypeptide(L)'
;MGKIKGIYAASMSVLNDDLSLNIEKTIAHAEKIIDQGCHGVAIFGSTGQAQLIPISEKISLLNKLSKSVYKDKYLIGTGLNSLNETINLMKIANSLKFNEFLIMPPAYYKYGDSEVVEFYSRLVDAVPDSRIVLYNFEKLCGYKFSISCVEKLVEKFPKQIIGVKDSSYNLYENLKIDNFSVMPGSELKLLRGLENGCDGIITATCNVTANLARKVYDDFSKKEKQTVNETLCKVRGVFDQYNLISGLHSLMSDQDDNYKNVIPPMSLLKEKEKKQLVDDLNKLNFKLEALEAA
;
A
#
# COMPACT_ATOMS: atom_id res chain seq x y z
N MET A 1 -15.95 13.58 -6.33
CA MET A 1 -15.18 12.33 -6.16
C MET A 1 -15.27 11.91 -4.70
N GLY A 2 -15.53 10.62 -4.44
CA GLY A 2 -15.76 10.11 -3.08
C GLY A 2 -14.47 9.88 -2.29
N LYS A 3 -14.63 9.48 -1.03
CA LYS A 3 -13.55 8.98 -0.16
C LYS A 3 -12.95 7.68 -0.73
N ILE A 4 -11.66 7.44 -0.47
CA ILE A 4 -11.07 6.10 -0.64
C ILE A 4 -11.63 5.18 0.45
N LYS A 5 -12.23 4.05 0.07
CA LYS A 5 -12.85 3.10 0.98
C LYS A 5 -12.58 1.66 0.58
N GLY A 6 -12.50 0.78 1.56
CA GLY A 6 -12.40 -0.65 1.34
C GLY A 6 -11.00 -1.22 1.56
N ILE A 7 -10.75 -2.35 0.95
CA ILE A 7 -9.51 -3.11 1.09
C ILE A 7 -8.58 -2.78 -0.06
N TYR A 8 -7.40 -2.28 0.27
CA TYR A 8 -6.34 -1.97 -0.68
C TYR A 8 -5.08 -2.80 -0.36
N ALA A 9 -4.55 -3.48 -1.36
CA ALA A 9 -3.22 -4.07 -1.24
C ALA A 9 -2.15 -3.01 -1.52
N ALA A 10 -1.13 -2.94 -0.66
CA ALA A 10 0.15 -2.32 -1.03
C ALA A 10 0.91 -3.34 -1.89
N SER A 11 0.77 -3.24 -3.22
CA SER A 11 1.22 -4.25 -4.17
C SER A 11 2.72 -4.47 -4.13
N MET A 12 3.12 -5.73 -4.29
CA MET A 12 4.50 -6.09 -4.62
C MET A 12 4.84 -5.61 -6.03
N SER A 13 6.12 -5.35 -6.26
CA SER A 13 6.69 -5.23 -7.60
C SER A 13 7.36 -6.55 -7.98
N VAL A 14 7.12 -7.03 -9.20
CA VAL A 14 7.78 -8.21 -9.74
C VAL A 14 8.96 -7.77 -10.58
N LEU A 15 10.11 -8.41 -10.44
CA LEU A 15 11.36 -8.01 -11.07
C LEU A 15 11.85 -9.08 -12.04
N ASN A 16 12.58 -8.64 -13.05
CA ASN A 16 13.35 -9.49 -13.94
C ASN A 16 14.65 -9.96 -13.25
N ASP A 17 15.40 -10.89 -13.87
CA ASP A 17 16.65 -11.43 -13.32
C ASP A 17 17.76 -10.37 -13.20
N ASP A 18 17.71 -9.30 -14.00
CA ASP A 18 18.60 -8.14 -13.89
C ASP A 18 18.14 -7.10 -12.86
N LEU A 19 17.11 -7.42 -12.07
CA LEU A 19 16.46 -6.58 -11.05
C LEU A 19 15.74 -5.36 -11.62
N SER A 20 15.57 -5.22 -12.92
CA SER A 20 14.67 -4.23 -13.51
C SER A 20 13.20 -4.60 -13.25
N LEU A 21 12.32 -3.62 -13.29
CA LEU A 21 10.88 -3.84 -13.08
C LEU A 21 10.27 -4.66 -14.22
N ASN A 22 9.71 -5.83 -13.91
CA ASN A 22 8.89 -6.56 -14.86
C ASN A 22 7.49 -5.95 -14.91
N ILE A 23 7.27 -5.09 -15.89
CA ILE A 23 6.05 -4.27 -16.01
C ILE A 23 4.82 -5.16 -16.17
N GLU A 24 4.86 -6.15 -17.07
CA GLU A 24 3.71 -7.01 -17.38
C GLU A 24 3.31 -7.85 -16.15
N LYS A 25 4.28 -8.49 -15.50
CA LYS A 25 4.02 -9.30 -14.31
C LYS A 25 3.60 -8.46 -13.10
N THR A 26 4.12 -7.24 -12.95
CA THR A 26 3.69 -6.33 -11.87
C THR A 26 2.24 -5.91 -12.06
N ILE A 27 1.82 -5.61 -13.29
CA ILE A 27 0.43 -5.29 -13.61
C ILE A 27 -0.47 -6.52 -13.39
N ALA A 28 -0.10 -7.67 -13.95
CA ALA A 28 -0.86 -8.91 -13.76
C ALA A 28 -1.06 -9.29 -12.28
N HIS A 29 0.01 -9.13 -11.47
CA HIS A 29 -0.09 -9.32 -10.02
C HIS A 29 -1.09 -8.36 -9.37
N ALA A 30 -1.04 -7.08 -9.71
CA ALA A 30 -1.94 -6.07 -9.16
C ALA A 30 -3.41 -6.31 -9.57
N GLU A 31 -3.65 -6.68 -10.82
CA GLU A 31 -4.98 -6.99 -11.35
C GLU A 31 -5.56 -8.26 -10.69
N LYS A 32 -4.75 -9.31 -10.53
CA LYS A 32 -5.15 -10.52 -9.80
C LYS A 32 -5.61 -10.21 -8.37
N ILE A 33 -4.92 -9.35 -7.64
CA ILE A 33 -5.31 -8.96 -6.28
C ILE A 33 -6.68 -8.25 -6.29
N ILE A 34 -6.97 -7.45 -7.31
CA ILE A 34 -8.29 -6.81 -7.48
C ILE A 34 -9.36 -7.89 -7.71
N ASP A 35 -9.10 -8.87 -8.56
CA ASP A 35 -10.03 -9.98 -8.84
C ASP A 35 -10.25 -10.87 -7.61
N GLN A 36 -9.24 -11.02 -6.76
CA GLN A 36 -9.34 -11.71 -5.48
C GLN A 36 -10.08 -10.92 -4.38
N GLY A 37 -10.56 -9.73 -4.67
CA GLY A 37 -11.48 -9.00 -3.81
C GLY A 37 -11.00 -7.66 -3.27
N CYS A 38 -9.77 -7.21 -3.57
CA CYS A 38 -9.38 -5.85 -3.22
C CYS A 38 -10.22 -4.81 -3.98
N HIS A 39 -10.61 -3.75 -3.29
CA HIS A 39 -11.30 -2.61 -3.90
C HIS A 39 -10.35 -1.78 -4.76
N GLY A 40 -9.08 -1.81 -4.43
CA GLY A 40 -8.02 -1.16 -5.19
C GLY A 40 -6.63 -1.62 -4.76
N VAL A 41 -5.63 -1.08 -5.43
CA VAL A 41 -4.22 -1.42 -5.24
C VAL A 41 -3.37 -0.16 -5.17
N ALA A 42 -2.55 -0.05 -4.12
CA ALA A 42 -1.52 0.97 -4.02
C ALA A 42 -0.21 0.41 -4.62
N ILE A 43 0.13 0.82 -5.83
CA ILE A 43 1.42 0.50 -6.46
C ILE A 43 2.51 1.46 -5.98
N PHE A 44 3.77 1.06 -6.08
CA PHE A 44 4.92 1.88 -5.67
C PHE A 44 4.85 2.34 -4.20
N GLY A 45 4.22 1.55 -3.33
CA GLY A 45 4.41 1.66 -1.89
C GLY A 45 5.71 0.99 -1.43
N SER A 46 5.94 0.95 -0.11
CA SER A 46 7.11 0.29 0.47
C SER A 46 7.18 -1.21 0.16
N THR A 47 6.02 -1.89 0.15
CA THR A 47 5.93 -3.32 -0.20
C THR A 47 6.42 -3.60 -1.64
N GLY A 48 6.15 -2.67 -2.56
CA GLY A 48 6.64 -2.72 -3.94
C GLY A 48 8.06 -2.22 -4.12
N GLN A 49 8.86 -2.09 -3.06
CA GLN A 49 10.26 -1.64 -3.08
C GLN A 49 10.46 -0.30 -3.81
N ALA A 50 9.46 0.59 -3.75
CA ALA A 50 9.39 1.76 -4.60
C ALA A 50 10.59 2.72 -4.51
N GLN A 51 11.23 2.82 -3.33
CA GLN A 51 12.40 3.69 -3.17
C GLN A 51 13.65 3.15 -3.89
N LEU A 52 13.64 1.89 -4.29
CA LEU A 52 14.75 1.21 -4.98
C LEU A 52 14.52 1.12 -6.50
N ILE A 53 13.30 1.41 -6.98
CA ILE A 53 12.95 1.36 -8.41
C ILE A 53 13.21 2.73 -9.05
N PRO A 54 13.96 2.78 -10.17
CA PRO A 54 14.20 4.01 -10.92
C PRO A 54 12.91 4.71 -11.37
N ILE A 55 12.92 6.05 -11.40
CA ILE A 55 11.72 6.82 -11.84
C ILE A 55 11.34 6.51 -13.29
N SER A 56 12.31 6.23 -14.16
CA SER A 56 12.06 5.83 -15.55
C SER A 56 11.21 4.57 -15.66
N GLU A 57 11.46 3.57 -14.82
CA GLU A 57 10.68 2.33 -14.79
C GLU A 57 9.27 2.56 -14.23
N LYS A 58 9.15 3.42 -13.21
CA LYS A 58 7.83 3.84 -12.69
C LYS A 58 6.99 4.50 -13.80
N ILE A 59 7.60 5.41 -14.56
CA ILE A 59 6.94 6.08 -15.69
C ILE A 59 6.51 5.06 -16.76
N SER A 60 7.38 4.11 -17.09
CA SER A 60 7.10 3.05 -18.06
C SER A 60 5.90 2.20 -17.64
N LEU A 61 5.86 1.82 -16.34
CA LEU A 61 4.71 1.08 -15.79
C LEU A 61 3.43 1.92 -15.83
N LEU A 62 3.46 3.20 -15.45
CA LEU A 62 2.28 4.07 -15.49
C LEU A 62 1.72 4.21 -16.91
N ASN A 63 2.58 4.34 -17.93
CA ASN A 63 2.15 4.38 -19.32
C ASN A 63 1.39 3.10 -19.75
N LYS A 64 1.87 1.93 -19.31
CA LYS A 64 1.19 0.66 -19.60
C LYS A 64 -0.11 0.54 -18.80
N LEU A 65 -0.05 0.84 -17.50
CA LEU A 65 -1.16 0.76 -16.56
C LEU A 65 -2.32 1.70 -16.96
N SER A 66 -2.04 2.82 -17.62
CA SER A 66 -3.08 3.74 -18.10
C SER A 66 -4.06 3.12 -19.10
N LYS A 67 -3.72 1.96 -19.65
CA LYS A 67 -4.54 1.16 -20.58
C LYS A 67 -5.30 0.01 -19.89
N SER A 68 -5.08 -0.21 -18.60
CA SER A 68 -5.76 -1.25 -17.83
C SER A 68 -7.25 -0.94 -17.68
N VAL A 69 -8.07 -1.99 -17.70
CA VAL A 69 -9.51 -1.91 -17.39
C VAL A 69 -9.76 -1.56 -15.92
N TYR A 70 -8.76 -1.78 -15.05
CA TYR A 70 -8.81 -1.47 -13.63
C TYR A 70 -8.20 -0.10 -13.30
N LYS A 71 -7.97 0.75 -14.30
CA LYS A 71 -7.28 2.04 -14.15
C LYS A 71 -7.74 2.86 -12.94
N ASP A 72 -9.03 2.93 -12.70
CA ASP A 72 -9.62 3.73 -11.61
C ASP A 72 -9.49 3.08 -10.22
N LYS A 73 -8.87 1.89 -10.13
CA LYS A 73 -8.61 1.17 -8.89
C LYS A 73 -7.17 1.33 -8.37
N TYR A 74 -6.35 2.12 -9.05
CA TYR A 74 -4.96 2.31 -8.67
C TYR A 74 -4.73 3.59 -7.89
N LEU A 75 -4.10 3.44 -6.72
CA LEU A 75 -3.53 4.51 -5.91
C LEU A 75 -2.02 4.53 -6.17
N ILE A 76 -1.50 5.65 -6.67
CA ILE A 76 -0.12 5.74 -7.13
C ILE A 76 0.79 6.18 -5.99
N GLY A 77 1.62 5.27 -5.48
CA GLY A 77 2.72 5.61 -4.58
C GLY A 77 3.85 6.31 -5.35
N THR A 78 4.51 7.27 -4.73
CA THR A 78 5.67 7.92 -5.36
C THR A 78 6.99 7.24 -4.97
N GLY A 79 7.14 6.90 -3.67
CA GLY A 79 8.33 6.23 -3.15
C GLY A 79 9.64 6.99 -3.45
N LEU A 80 9.62 8.33 -3.41
CA LEU A 80 10.75 9.19 -3.77
C LEU A 80 11.06 10.16 -2.64
N ASN A 81 12.35 10.41 -2.38
CA ASN A 81 12.80 11.41 -1.42
C ASN A 81 12.97 12.81 -2.06
N SER A 82 13.23 12.86 -3.36
CA SER A 82 13.38 14.13 -4.08
C SER A 82 12.02 14.78 -4.34
N LEU A 83 11.83 16.00 -3.86
CA LEU A 83 10.63 16.80 -4.11
C LEU A 83 10.38 16.99 -5.62
N ASN A 84 11.42 17.33 -6.38
CA ASN A 84 11.30 17.59 -7.81
C ASN A 84 10.94 16.33 -8.60
N GLU A 85 11.51 15.17 -8.24
CA GLU A 85 11.15 13.91 -8.90
C GLU A 85 9.75 13.44 -8.50
N THR A 86 9.32 13.68 -7.26
CA THR A 86 7.95 13.43 -6.82
C THR A 86 6.96 14.26 -7.63
N ILE A 87 7.20 15.56 -7.79
CA ILE A 87 6.38 16.45 -8.61
C ILE A 87 6.37 15.99 -10.08
N ASN A 88 7.52 15.62 -10.63
CA ASN A 88 7.62 15.13 -12.00
C ASN A 88 6.79 13.87 -12.22
N LEU A 89 6.92 12.89 -11.34
CA LEU A 89 6.13 11.64 -11.40
C LEU A 89 4.62 11.92 -11.27
N MET A 90 4.22 12.81 -10.36
CA MET A 90 2.82 13.21 -10.18
C MET A 90 2.27 13.90 -11.44
N LYS A 91 3.03 14.80 -12.08
CA LYS A 91 2.62 15.46 -13.32
C LYS A 91 2.42 14.46 -14.46
N ILE A 92 3.34 13.51 -14.62
CA ILE A 92 3.23 12.44 -15.62
C ILE A 92 2.02 11.55 -15.33
N ALA A 93 1.85 11.11 -14.10
CA ALA A 93 0.68 10.30 -13.70
C ALA A 93 -0.63 11.05 -13.96
N ASN A 94 -0.70 12.36 -13.64
CA ASN A 94 -1.87 13.20 -13.89
C ASN A 94 -2.17 13.33 -15.39
N SER A 95 -1.16 13.50 -16.24
CA SER A 95 -1.34 13.53 -17.71
C SER A 95 -1.93 12.22 -18.25
N LEU A 96 -1.64 11.10 -17.57
CA LEU A 96 -2.21 9.77 -17.83
C LEU A 96 -3.57 9.54 -17.13
N LYS A 97 -4.12 10.57 -16.45
CA LYS A 97 -5.39 10.54 -15.70
C LYS A 97 -5.35 9.71 -14.41
N PHE A 98 -4.18 9.52 -13.82
CA PHE A 98 -4.03 9.10 -12.43
C PHE A 98 -3.88 10.33 -11.55
N ASN A 99 -4.81 10.57 -10.65
CA ASN A 99 -4.79 11.75 -9.78
C ASN A 99 -4.80 11.40 -8.29
N GLU A 100 -4.87 10.14 -7.93
CA GLU A 100 -4.81 9.67 -6.54
C GLU A 100 -3.42 9.14 -6.20
N PHE A 101 -2.82 9.72 -5.15
CA PHE A 101 -1.43 9.46 -4.78
C PHE A 101 -1.30 9.01 -3.32
N LEU A 102 -0.41 8.06 -3.06
CA LEU A 102 0.04 7.68 -1.72
C LEU A 102 1.46 8.23 -1.51
N ILE A 103 1.60 9.24 -0.66
CA ILE A 103 2.87 9.95 -0.50
C ILE A 103 3.33 9.92 0.94
N MET A 104 4.54 9.41 1.16
CA MET A 104 5.24 9.46 2.43
C MET A 104 6.17 10.68 2.45
N PRO A 105 6.32 11.39 3.58
CA PRO A 105 7.35 12.42 3.71
C PRO A 105 8.74 11.85 3.43
N PRO A 106 9.68 12.67 2.92
CA PRO A 106 11.04 12.20 2.60
C PRO A 106 11.74 11.58 3.81
N ALA A 107 12.41 10.46 3.60
CA ALA A 107 13.22 9.81 4.63
C ALA A 107 14.60 10.47 4.77
N TYR A 108 15.39 10.02 5.75
CA TYR A 108 16.79 10.32 6.01
C TYR A 108 17.06 11.55 6.85
N TYR A 109 16.39 12.69 6.62
CA TYR A 109 16.58 13.90 7.41
C TYR A 109 15.58 13.99 8.56
N LYS A 110 15.94 14.71 9.64
CA LYS A 110 15.02 15.05 10.73
C LYS A 110 14.32 16.36 10.41
N TYR A 111 13.03 16.39 10.61
CA TYR A 111 12.17 17.56 10.40
C TYR A 111 10.90 17.43 11.26
N GLY A 112 10.14 18.50 11.38
CA GLY A 112 8.89 18.55 12.13
C GLY A 112 7.68 18.82 11.27
N ASP A 113 6.55 19.11 11.91
CA ASP A 113 5.25 19.33 11.26
C ASP A 113 5.27 20.50 10.28
N SER A 114 6.02 21.57 10.57
CA SER A 114 6.11 22.75 9.69
C SER A 114 6.73 22.43 8.34
N GLU A 115 7.81 21.66 8.34
CA GLU A 115 8.52 21.24 7.13
C GLU A 115 7.69 20.23 6.32
N VAL A 116 6.95 19.38 7.02
CA VAL A 116 6.01 18.43 6.37
C VAL A 116 4.86 19.20 5.70
N VAL A 117 4.27 20.19 6.38
CA VAL A 117 3.25 21.05 5.76
C VAL A 117 3.79 21.77 4.53
N GLU A 118 5.02 22.31 4.60
CA GLU A 118 5.66 22.95 3.44
C GLU A 118 5.88 21.95 2.29
N PHE A 119 6.38 20.73 2.59
CA PHE A 119 6.57 19.69 1.57
C PHE A 119 5.28 19.39 0.81
N TYR A 120 4.18 19.10 1.50
CA TYR A 120 2.89 18.82 0.85
C TYR A 120 2.31 20.05 0.16
N SER A 121 2.54 21.26 0.69
CA SER A 121 2.14 22.50 -0.01
C SER A 121 2.80 22.60 -1.37
N ARG A 122 4.11 22.35 -1.47
CA ARG A 122 4.83 22.36 -2.77
C ARG A 122 4.29 21.32 -3.75
N LEU A 123 3.89 20.15 -3.27
CA LEU A 123 3.29 19.12 -4.12
C LEU A 123 1.94 19.58 -4.67
N VAL A 124 1.06 20.08 -3.80
CA VAL A 124 -0.27 20.56 -4.21
C VAL A 124 -0.19 21.76 -5.13
N ASP A 125 0.68 22.73 -4.84
CA ASP A 125 0.87 23.91 -5.69
C ASP A 125 1.36 23.51 -7.09
N ALA A 126 2.23 22.50 -7.20
CA ALA A 126 2.76 22.01 -8.46
C ALA A 126 1.79 21.13 -9.26
N VAL A 127 0.87 20.41 -8.55
CA VAL A 127 -0.11 19.48 -9.14
C VAL A 127 -1.47 19.69 -8.46
N PRO A 128 -2.19 20.78 -8.73
CA PRO A 128 -3.40 21.19 -8.01
C PRO A 128 -4.59 20.22 -8.17
N ASP A 129 -4.60 19.39 -9.20
CA ASP A 129 -5.63 18.36 -9.41
C ASP A 129 -5.33 17.05 -8.67
N SER A 130 -4.23 16.99 -7.90
CA SER A 130 -3.85 15.80 -7.13
C SER A 130 -4.80 15.55 -5.96
N ARG A 131 -4.98 14.27 -5.64
CA ARG A 131 -5.70 13.75 -4.47
C ARG A 131 -4.72 12.89 -3.68
N ILE A 132 -4.28 13.37 -2.53
CA ILE A 132 -3.16 12.80 -1.78
C ILE A 132 -3.69 12.07 -0.54
N VAL A 133 -3.31 10.81 -0.42
CA VAL A 133 -3.36 10.03 0.83
C VAL A 133 -1.99 10.17 1.49
N LEU A 134 -1.96 10.79 2.65
CA LEU A 134 -0.75 10.91 3.47
C LEU A 134 -0.29 9.52 3.89
N TYR A 135 1.02 9.25 3.88
CA TYR A 135 1.53 7.97 4.33
C TYR A 135 2.30 8.14 5.64
N ASN A 136 1.66 7.76 6.75
CA ASN A 136 2.22 7.80 8.09
C ASN A 136 2.93 6.49 8.42
N PHE A 137 4.25 6.46 8.32
CA PHE A 137 5.07 5.30 8.69
C PHE A 137 6.43 5.72 9.24
N GLU A 138 6.45 6.09 10.54
CA GLU A 138 7.63 6.58 11.25
C GLU A 138 8.86 5.68 11.08
N LYS A 139 8.68 4.36 11.13
CA LYS A 139 9.79 3.39 11.00
C LYS A 139 10.54 3.48 9.67
N LEU A 140 9.93 4.03 8.61
CA LEU A 140 10.55 4.16 7.29
C LEU A 140 11.06 5.56 7.01
N CYS A 141 10.34 6.61 7.40
CA CYS A 141 10.74 7.98 7.07
C CYS A 141 11.31 8.77 8.26
N GLY A 142 11.27 8.21 9.47
CA GLY A 142 11.76 8.90 10.67
C GLY A 142 10.84 10.00 11.19
N TYR A 143 9.67 10.21 10.58
CA TYR A 143 8.66 11.18 10.98
C TYR A 143 7.31 10.50 11.21
N LYS A 144 6.61 10.93 12.27
CA LYS A 144 5.26 10.48 12.61
C LYS A 144 4.31 11.67 12.61
N PHE A 145 3.28 11.61 11.76
CA PHE A 145 2.28 12.67 11.72
C PHE A 145 1.61 12.87 13.09
N SER A 146 1.56 14.10 13.54
CA SER A 146 0.66 14.51 14.63
C SER A 146 -0.76 14.70 14.09
N ILE A 147 -1.76 14.62 14.97
CA ILE A 147 -3.15 14.94 14.60
C ILE A 147 -3.22 16.37 14.07
N SER A 148 -2.59 17.34 14.77
CA SER A 148 -2.62 18.74 14.37
C SER A 148 -1.96 19.00 13.01
N CYS A 149 -0.91 18.25 12.64
CA CYS A 149 -0.32 18.35 11.32
C CYS A 149 -1.30 17.89 10.21
N VAL A 150 -2.01 16.78 10.45
CA VAL A 150 -3.01 16.29 9.48
C VAL A 150 -4.16 17.28 9.35
N GLU A 151 -4.71 17.78 10.47
CA GLU A 151 -5.78 18.78 10.49
C GLU A 151 -5.39 20.05 9.73
N LYS A 152 -4.19 20.57 9.97
CA LYS A 152 -3.65 21.75 9.28
C LYS A 152 -3.51 21.52 7.76
N LEU A 153 -3.08 20.34 7.34
CA LEU A 153 -2.98 19.99 5.93
C LEU A 153 -4.36 19.90 5.25
N VAL A 154 -5.34 19.32 5.93
CA VAL A 154 -6.72 19.22 5.43
C VAL A 154 -7.39 20.58 5.38
N GLU A 155 -7.21 21.42 6.42
CA GLU A 155 -7.70 22.80 6.45
C GLU A 155 -7.16 23.60 5.25
N LYS A 156 -5.84 23.49 4.99
CA LYS A 156 -5.18 24.21 3.89
C LYS A 156 -5.54 23.69 2.52
N PHE A 157 -5.73 22.37 2.37
CA PHE A 157 -5.95 21.69 1.09
C PHE A 157 -7.11 20.67 1.15
N PRO A 158 -8.34 21.12 1.44
CA PRO A 158 -9.46 20.21 1.72
C PRO A 158 -9.89 19.33 0.52
N LYS A 159 -9.52 19.73 -0.69
CA LYS A 159 -9.83 18.96 -1.91
C LYS A 159 -8.71 17.98 -2.27
N GLN A 160 -7.46 18.31 -1.91
CA GLN A 160 -6.29 17.56 -2.29
C GLN A 160 -5.85 16.55 -1.24
N ILE A 161 -5.93 16.88 0.05
CA ILE A 161 -5.55 15.97 1.13
C ILE A 161 -6.77 15.17 1.56
N ILE A 162 -6.91 13.94 1.03
CA ILE A 162 -8.15 13.16 1.07
C ILE A 162 -8.15 12.01 2.08
N GLY A 163 -7.01 11.69 2.67
CA GLY A 163 -6.90 10.60 3.61
C GLY A 163 -5.51 10.37 4.14
N VAL A 164 -5.38 9.39 5.01
CA VAL A 164 -4.12 8.91 5.56
C VAL A 164 -4.08 7.38 5.59
N LYS A 165 -2.97 6.80 5.11
CA LYS A 165 -2.56 5.44 5.45
C LYS A 165 -1.78 5.49 6.75
N ASP A 166 -2.32 4.90 7.82
CA ASP A 166 -1.70 4.92 9.15
C ASP A 166 -1.02 3.59 9.48
N SER A 167 0.27 3.50 9.19
CA SER A 167 1.13 2.37 9.56
C SER A 167 1.92 2.60 10.86
N SER A 168 1.83 3.79 11.45
CA SER A 168 2.34 4.11 12.80
C SER A 168 1.29 3.90 13.89
N TYR A 169 0.02 3.71 13.49
CA TYR A 169 -1.13 3.39 14.35
C TYR A 169 -1.44 4.42 15.45
N ASN A 170 -1.01 5.65 15.31
CA ASN A 170 -1.29 6.73 16.26
C ASN A 170 -2.47 7.62 15.85
N LEU A 171 -3.01 7.44 14.63
CA LEU A 171 -4.07 8.29 14.09
C LEU A 171 -5.41 7.54 14.01
N TYR A 172 -5.43 6.26 13.65
CA TYR A 172 -6.63 5.53 13.22
C TYR A 172 -7.74 5.44 14.30
N GLU A 173 -7.41 5.56 15.58
CA GLU A 173 -8.41 5.56 16.65
C GLU A 173 -8.93 6.97 16.98
N ASN A 174 -8.07 7.99 16.85
CA ASN A 174 -8.32 9.32 17.40
C ASN A 174 -8.57 10.41 16.35
N LEU A 175 -8.08 10.22 15.11
CA LEU A 175 -8.26 11.22 14.06
C LEU A 175 -9.70 11.15 13.52
N LYS A 176 -10.44 12.26 13.62
CA LYS A 176 -11.81 12.41 13.14
C LYS A 176 -11.91 13.67 12.30
N ILE A 177 -11.93 13.51 11.00
CA ILE A 177 -12.06 14.59 10.01
C ILE A 177 -13.14 14.20 9.02
N ASP A 178 -14.10 15.09 8.79
CA ASP A 178 -15.17 14.87 7.84
C ASP A 178 -14.64 14.75 6.41
N ASN A 179 -15.20 13.80 5.64
CA ASN A 179 -14.81 13.54 4.26
C ASN A 179 -13.33 13.18 4.03
N PHE A 180 -12.64 12.72 5.07
CA PHE A 180 -11.25 12.29 5.04
C PHE A 180 -11.16 10.79 5.34
N SER A 181 -10.37 10.05 4.56
CA SER A 181 -10.23 8.59 4.71
C SER A 181 -9.12 8.23 5.69
N VAL A 182 -9.43 7.40 6.67
CA VAL A 182 -8.41 6.84 7.58
C VAL A 182 -8.27 5.34 7.30
N MET A 183 -7.07 4.91 6.92
CA MET A 183 -6.76 3.57 6.46
C MET A 183 -5.58 2.98 7.25
N PRO A 184 -5.80 2.18 8.31
CA PRO A 184 -4.72 1.46 8.99
C PRO A 184 -3.89 0.59 8.03
N GLY A 185 -2.61 0.39 8.36
CA GLY A 185 -1.65 -0.34 7.52
C GLY A 185 -1.55 -1.84 7.81
N SER A 186 -2.52 -2.44 8.50
CA SER A 186 -2.47 -3.86 8.89
C SER A 186 -3.85 -4.46 9.05
N GLU A 187 -3.99 -5.73 8.68
CA GLU A 187 -5.17 -6.57 8.89
C GLU A 187 -5.54 -6.71 10.37
N LEU A 188 -4.55 -6.69 11.27
CA LEU A 188 -4.78 -6.68 12.73
C LEU A 188 -5.61 -5.48 13.20
N LYS A 189 -5.69 -4.45 12.39
CA LYS A 189 -6.43 -3.21 12.69
C LYS A 189 -7.69 -3.05 11.84
N LEU A 190 -8.02 -4.01 10.95
CA LEU A 190 -9.15 -3.87 10.03
C LEU A 190 -10.47 -3.76 10.79
N LEU A 191 -10.88 -4.78 11.52
CA LEU A 191 -12.18 -4.79 12.18
C LEU A 191 -12.29 -3.65 13.22
N ARG A 192 -11.31 -3.51 14.11
CA ARG A 192 -11.29 -2.41 15.09
C ARG A 192 -11.26 -1.03 14.43
N GLY A 193 -10.54 -0.90 13.32
CA GLY A 193 -10.54 0.35 12.56
C GLY A 193 -11.92 0.69 12.01
N LEU A 194 -12.62 -0.27 11.41
CA LEU A 194 -13.99 -0.10 10.92
C LEU A 194 -14.95 0.28 12.05
N GLU A 195 -14.86 -0.38 13.21
CA GLU A 195 -15.62 -0.05 14.42
C GLU A 195 -15.36 1.39 14.90
N ASN A 196 -14.15 1.89 14.72
CA ASN A 196 -13.75 3.27 15.03
C ASN A 196 -14.07 4.28 13.90
N GLY A 197 -14.71 3.83 12.79
CA GLY A 197 -15.10 4.69 11.68
C GLY A 197 -14.01 4.90 10.63
N CYS A 198 -12.97 4.06 10.61
CA CYS A 198 -12.03 4.01 9.47
C CYS A 198 -12.73 3.50 8.21
N ASP A 199 -12.20 3.87 7.05
CA ASP A 199 -12.81 3.55 5.75
C ASP A 199 -12.34 2.20 5.16
N GLY A 200 -11.37 1.52 5.78
CA GLY A 200 -10.79 0.26 5.34
C GLY A 200 -9.32 0.12 5.74
N ILE A 201 -8.50 -0.55 4.93
CA ILE A 201 -7.05 -0.71 5.14
C ILE A 201 -6.25 -0.56 3.83
N ILE A 202 -4.96 -0.19 3.96
CA ILE A 202 -3.97 -0.31 2.88
C ILE A 202 -2.80 -1.12 3.43
N THR A 203 -2.67 -2.40 3.06
CA THR A 203 -1.76 -3.33 3.73
C THR A 203 -0.96 -4.21 2.79
N ALA A 204 0.20 -4.70 3.27
CA ALA A 204 1.10 -5.54 2.50
C ALA A 204 0.57 -6.96 2.32
N THR A 205 0.02 -7.58 3.36
CA THR A 205 -0.38 -8.99 3.30
C THR A 205 -1.63 -9.23 2.45
N CYS A 206 -2.39 -8.18 2.07
CA CYS A 206 -3.44 -8.32 1.05
C CYS A 206 -2.94 -8.76 -0.33
N ASN A 207 -1.61 -8.80 -0.58
CA ASN A 207 -1.06 -9.50 -1.74
C ASN A 207 -1.39 -11.01 -1.73
N VAL A 208 -1.73 -11.58 -0.57
CA VAL A 208 -2.06 -13.00 -0.40
C VAL A 208 -3.33 -13.24 0.43
N THR A 209 -3.90 -12.22 1.06
CA THR A 209 -5.07 -12.32 1.95
C THR A 209 -6.27 -11.52 1.47
N ALA A 210 -6.28 -11.08 0.22
CA ALA A 210 -7.30 -10.17 -0.33
C ALA A 210 -8.74 -10.64 -0.06
N ASN A 211 -9.06 -11.92 -0.35
CA ASN A 211 -10.35 -12.54 -0.15
C ASN A 211 -10.79 -12.55 1.34
N LEU A 212 -9.86 -12.89 2.25
CA LEU A 212 -10.15 -12.89 3.70
C LEU A 212 -10.42 -11.48 4.21
N ALA A 213 -9.57 -10.51 3.84
CA ALA A 213 -9.75 -9.12 4.23
C ALA A 213 -11.05 -8.54 3.65
N ARG A 214 -11.37 -8.88 2.40
CA ARG A 214 -12.63 -8.50 1.77
C ARG A 214 -13.84 -9.06 2.51
N LYS A 215 -13.81 -10.33 2.89
CA LYS A 215 -14.90 -10.95 3.66
C LYS A 215 -15.12 -10.25 5.01
N VAL A 216 -14.06 -9.92 5.75
CA VAL A 216 -14.16 -9.15 7.01
C VAL A 216 -14.83 -7.78 6.76
N TYR A 217 -14.41 -7.08 5.72
CA TYR A 217 -14.97 -5.78 5.37
C TYR A 217 -16.45 -5.87 4.98
N ASP A 218 -16.82 -6.84 4.15
CA ASP A 218 -18.21 -7.03 3.69
C ASP A 218 -19.13 -7.44 4.84
N ASP A 219 -18.70 -8.37 5.71
CA ASP A 219 -19.47 -8.79 6.90
C ASP A 219 -19.73 -7.58 7.82
N PHE A 220 -18.71 -6.75 8.07
CA PHE A 220 -18.89 -5.53 8.86
C PHE A 220 -19.89 -4.57 8.20
N SER A 221 -19.74 -4.33 6.90
CA SER A 221 -20.59 -3.40 6.15
C SER A 221 -22.05 -3.83 6.11
N LYS A 222 -22.30 -5.15 6.05
CA LYS A 222 -23.63 -5.77 6.09
C LYS A 222 -24.15 -6.00 7.51
N LYS A 223 -23.36 -5.70 8.54
CA LYS A 223 -23.66 -6.01 9.96
C LYS A 223 -23.86 -7.51 10.20
N GLU A 224 -23.15 -8.33 9.46
CA GLU A 224 -23.14 -9.80 9.61
C GLU A 224 -22.08 -10.22 10.64
N LYS A 225 -22.22 -11.46 11.14
CA LYS A 225 -21.26 -12.03 12.07
C LYS A 225 -19.91 -12.23 11.39
N GLN A 226 -18.85 -11.78 12.05
CA GLN A 226 -17.49 -12.01 11.59
C GLN A 226 -17.13 -13.51 11.65
N THR A 227 -16.75 -14.08 10.52
CA THR A 227 -16.45 -15.52 10.39
C THR A 227 -14.98 -15.80 10.14
N VAL A 228 -14.21 -14.85 9.57
CA VAL A 228 -12.83 -15.07 9.14
C VAL A 228 -11.82 -14.08 9.74
N ASN A 229 -12.26 -13.08 10.53
CA ASN A 229 -11.36 -12.07 11.08
C ASN A 229 -10.24 -12.67 11.95
N GLU A 230 -10.56 -13.70 12.75
CA GLU A 230 -9.55 -14.38 13.58
C GLU A 230 -8.48 -15.07 12.71
N THR A 231 -8.90 -15.76 11.65
CA THR A 231 -7.98 -16.39 10.68
C THR A 231 -7.13 -15.36 9.98
N LEU A 232 -7.72 -14.26 9.50
CA LEU A 232 -7.02 -13.16 8.87
C LEU A 232 -5.93 -12.58 9.79
N CYS A 233 -6.27 -12.32 11.05
CA CYS A 233 -5.33 -11.82 12.05
C CYS A 233 -4.20 -12.81 12.34
N LYS A 234 -4.50 -14.11 12.44
CA LYS A 234 -3.49 -15.16 12.65
C LYS A 234 -2.53 -15.26 11.47
N VAL A 235 -3.05 -15.26 10.24
CA VAL A 235 -2.22 -15.24 9.01
C VAL A 235 -1.31 -14.02 8.98
N ARG A 236 -1.85 -12.83 9.26
CA ARG A 236 -1.03 -11.62 9.38
C ARG A 236 0.05 -11.76 10.45
N GLY A 237 -0.27 -12.33 11.62
CA GLY A 237 0.68 -12.54 12.71
C GLY A 237 1.84 -13.46 12.36
N VAL A 238 1.64 -14.42 11.45
CA VAL A 238 2.72 -15.25 10.92
C VAL A 238 3.70 -14.42 10.11
N PHE A 239 3.20 -13.55 9.21
CA PHE A 239 4.07 -12.67 8.41
C PHE A 239 4.80 -11.61 9.25
N ASP A 240 4.18 -11.11 10.33
CA ASP A 240 4.80 -10.10 11.20
C ASP A 240 6.05 -10.59 11.96
N GLN A 241 6.33 -11.90 11.96
CA GLN A 241 7.54 -12.48 12.51
C GLN A 241 8.77 -12.24 11.62
N TYR A 242 8.56 -11.81 10.37
CA TYR A 242 9.60 -11.64 9.35
C TYR A 242 9.58 -10.22 8.78
N ASN A 243 10.60 -9.89 7.97
CA ASN A 243 10.45 -8.78 7.05
C ASN A 243 9.32 -9.09 6.06
N LEU A 244 8.29 -8.24 6.03
CA LEU A 244 7.08 -8.50 5.22
C LEU A 244 7.36 -8.66 3.73
N ILE A 245 8.31 -7.90 3.17
CA ILE A 245 8.70 -8.00 1.76
C ILE A 245 9.35 -9.36 1.53
N SER A 246 10.35 -9.72 2.37
CA SER A 246 11.04 -11.01 2.31
C SER A 246 10.07 -12.20 2.44
N GLY A 247 9.13 -12.13 3.39
CA GLY A 247 8.14 -13.18 3.60
C GLY A 247 7.20 -13.36 2.42
N LEU A 248 6.65 -12.27 1.89
CA LEU A 248 5.75 -12.30 0.74
C LEU A 248 6.45 -12.83 -0.51
N HIS A 249 7.64 -12.31 -0.84
CA HIS A 249 8.43 -12.77 -1.98
C HIS A 249 8.81 -14.24 -1.85
N SER A 250 9.26 -14.68 -0.66
CA SER A 250 9.64 -16.08 -0.42
C SER A 250 8.43 -17.03 -0.57
N LEU A 251 7.25 -16.63 -0.11
CA LEU A 251 6.05 -17.44 -0.27
C LEU A 251 5.59 -17.50 -1.74
N MET A 252 5.57 -16.36 -2.42
CA MET A 252 5.13 -16.27 -3.82
C MET A 252 6.10 -16.94 -4.79
N SER A 253 7.39 -17.04 -4.43
CA SER A 253 8.42 -17.68 -5.26
C SER A 253 8.18 -19.19 -5.47
N ASP A 254 7.31 -19.83 -4.70
CA ASP A 254 6.89 -21.21 -4.92
C ASP A 254 5.87 -21.35 -6.07
N GLN A 255 5.26 -20.25 -6.49
CA GLN A 255 4.31 -20.23 -7.60
C GLN A 255 4.93 -19.70 -8.90
N ASP A 256 5.80 -18.70 -8.82
CA ASP A 256 6.49 -18.11 -9.98
C ASP A 256 7.90 -17.62 -9.56
N ASP A 257 8.92 -18.10 -10.27
CA ASP A 257 10.31 -17.81 -10.01
C ASP A 257 10.67 -16.32 -10.05
N ASN A 258 9.92 -15.48 -10.75
CA ASN A 258 10.16 -14.03 -10.77
C ASN A 258 10.00 -13.36 -9.41
N TYR A 259 9.26 -13.97 -8.48
CA TYR A 259 9.19 -13.48 -7.10
C TYR A 259 10.46 -13.76 -6.27
N LYS A 260 11.41 -14.53 -6.80
CA LYS A 260 12.74 -14.69 -6.16
C LYS A 260 13.59 -13.42 -6.25
N ASN A 261 13.26 -12.53 -7.18
CA ASN A 261 14.03 -11.32 -7.43
C ASN A 261 13.57 -10.20 -6.49
N VAL A 262 14.48 -9.69 -5.65
CA VAL A 262 14.27 -8.54 -4.77
C VAL A 262 15.49 -7.62 -4.86
N ILE A 263 15.28 -6.30 -4.80
CA ILE A 263 16.38 -5.33 -4.93
C ILE A 263 17.16 -5.25 -3.60
N PRO A 264 18.47 -5.47 -3.59
CA PRO A 264 19.28 -5.24 -2.39
C PRO A 264 19.10 -3.80 -1.84
N PRO A 265 19.09 -3.60 -0.51
CA PRO A 265 19.49 -4.55 0.52
C PRO A 265 18.42 -5.54 0.97
N MET A 266 17.26 -5.59 0.29
CA MET A 266 16.25 -6.61 0.57
C MET A 266 16.77 -7.99 0.16
N SER A 267 16.28 -9.03 0.83
CA SER A 267 16.61 -10.43 0.55
C SER A 267 15.40 -11.31 0.77
N LEU A 268 15.40 -12.48 0.17
CA LEU A 268 14.46 -13.54 0.55
C LEU A 268 14.74 -14.02 1.97
N LEU A 269 13.77 -14.72 2.55
CA LEU A 269 13.98 -15.50 3.78
C LEU A 269 15.00 -16.60 3.53
N LYS A 270 15.76 -16.96 4.58
CA LYS A 270 16.59 -18.17 4.54
C LYS A 270 15.69 -19.41 4.45
N GLU A 271 16.18 -20.49 3.89
CA GLU A 271 15.40 -21.74 3.70
C GLU A 271 14.69 -22.22 4.97
N LYS A 272 15.37 -22.14 6.13
CA LYS A 272 14.78 -22.51 7.43
C LYS A 272 13.60 -21.59 7.79
N GLU A 273 13.74 -20.29 7.56
CA GLU A 273 12.69 -19.29 7.87
C GLU A 273 11.51 -19.42 6.90
N LYS A 274 11.81 -19.64 5.60
CA LYS A 274 10.79 -19.90 4.58
C LYS A 274 9.98 -21.16 4.92
N LYS A 275 10.65 -22.26 5.26
CA LYS A 275 9.98 -23.49 5.70
C LYS A 275 9.09 -23.24 6.91
N GLN A 276 9.59 -22.51 7.92
CA GLN A 276 8.80 -22.19 9.11
C GLN A 276 7.57 -21.35 8.77
N LEU A 277 7.71 -20.33 7.89
CA LEU A 277 6.59 -19.52 7.39
C LEU A 277 5.51 -20.39 6.74
N VAL A 278 5.89 -21.29 5.85
CA VAL A 278 4.96 -22.20 5.14
C VAL A 278 4.30 -23.17 6.13
N ASP A 279 5.07 -23.76 7.05
CA ASP A 279 4.55 -24.68 8.05
C ASP A 279 3.52 -23.99 8.98
N ASP A 280 3.78 -22.75 9.38
CA ASP A 280 2.86 -21.99 10.25
C ASP A 280 1.59 -21.55 9.51
N LEU A 281 1.68 -21.20 8.23
CA LEU A 281 0.50 -20.94 7.39
C LEU A 281 -0.33 -22.22 7.18
N ASN A 282 0.31 -23.36 6.94
CA ASN A 282 -0.36 -24.65 6.79
C ASN A 282 -1.13 -25.06 8.06
N LYS A 283 -0.59 -24.81 9.26
CA LYS A 283 -1.30 -25.04 10.54
C LYS A 283 -2.60 -24.23 10.66
N LEU A 284 -2.66 -23.09 9.97
CA LEU A 284 -3.86 -22.25 9.89
C LEU A 284 -4.80 -22.66 8.76
N ASN A 285 -4.51 -23.74 8.03
CA ASN A 285 -5.17 -24.15 6.77
C ASN A 285 -5.20 -23.04 5.72
N PHE A 286 -4.24 -22.11 5.78
CA PHE A 286 -4.12 -21.04 4.80
C PHE A 286 -3.34 -21.55 3.58
N LYS A 287 -3.97 -21.45 2.41
CA LYS A 287 -3.36 -21.79 1.11
C LYS A 287 -3.41 -20.58 0.22
N LEU A 288 -2.33 -20.36 -0.53
CA LEU A 288 -2.36 -19.39 -1.63
C LEU A 288 -3.34 -19.90 -2.71
N GLU A 289 -4.19 -19.01 -3.18
CA GLU A 289 -4.93 -19.29 -4.42
C GLU A 289 -3.93 -19.37 -5.58
N ALA A 290 -3.97 -20.46 -6.33
CA ALA A 290 -3.03 -20.72 -7.41
C ALA A 290 -2.96 -19.52 -8.39
N LEU A 291 -1.76 -19.23 -8.89
CA LEU A 291 -1.59 -18.39 -10.06
C LEU A 291 -2.12 -19.19 -11.24
N GLU A 292 -3.37 -18.96 -11.68
CA GLU A 292 -3.77 -19.45 -13.00
C GLU A 292 -2.85 -18.77 -14.02
N ALA A 293 -2.17 -19.60 -14.81
CA ALA A 293 -1.34 -19.11 -15.89
C ALA A 293 -2.21 -18.33 -16.88
N ALA A 294 -1.95 -17.02 -17.01
CA ALA A 294 -2.54 -16.18 -18.03
C ALA A 294 -1.82 -16.38 -19.37
#